data_271f31b69c8bdaad7ca6e8b8880c40f8
#
_entry.id   271f31b69c8bdaad7ca6e8b8880c40f8
#
_cell.length_a   1.000
_cell.length_b   1.000
_cell.length_c   1.000
_cell.angle_alpha   90.00
_cell.angle_beta   90.00
_cell.angle_gamma   90.00
#
_symmetry.space_group_name_H-M   'P 1'
#
loop_
_entity.id
_entity.type
_entity.pdbx_description
1 polymer ?
#
loop_
_entity_poly.entity_id
_entity_poly.type
_entity_poly.pdbx_seq_one_letter_code
_entity_poly.pdbx_strand_id
1 'polypeptide(L)'
;MVSTMIALLLLGFPMMIPLITAAVIGFFMMFNGFGQMETFIQQMLAGIRPASLIAVPMFILAADIMTRGQSANRLIAMVMSFIGHIKGGLAVSTAASCTLFGAVSGSTQATVVAVGSPLRPKMLKAGYSDSFTLALIINASDIAFLIPPSIGMIIYGVISGTSIGELFIAGIGPGLLILLMFSMYCVLYAVIKGVPTEPRATWRERMTAVQQALWPLGFPVIIVGGIYGGIFSPTEAAAACVLYAILLEFVIFRSLKMYDIYTIAKSTGLITAVVFILVGVGNGFSWIISFAQIPQAILESVGINEAGPTGVLIAICVAFFVACMFVDPIVVILVLTPIFAPAIESTGLDPVLVGILITLQVAIGSATPPFGCDIFTAIAIFKRPYLDVIKGTPPFILILILAAALLIMFPQIALFLRDIAFAD
;
A
#
# COMPACT_ATOMS: atom_id res chain seq x y z
N MET A 1 -0.83 -10.65 27.68
CA MET A 1 -0.11 -10.19 26.47
C MET A 1 -1.06 -9.58 25.43
N VAL A 2 -1.87 -10.38 24.71
CA VAL A 2 -2.79 -9.86 23.67
C VAL A 2 -3.85 -8.91 24.24
N SER A 3 -4.47 -9.24 25.36
CA SER A 3 -5.45 -8.37 26.04
C SER A 3 -4.87 -7.02 26.46
N THR A 4 -3.62 -6.99 26.91
CA THR A 4 -2.93 -5.73 27.26
C THR A 4 -2.65 -4.90 26.00
N MET A 5 -2.26 -5.55 24.88
CA MET A 5 -2.07 -4.87 23.61
C MET A 5 -3.37 -4.22 23.13
N ILE A 6 -4.48 -4.96 23.15
CA ILE A 6 -5.80 -4.45 22.77
C ILE A 6 -6.24 -3.31 23.69
N ALA A 7 -6.06 -3.44 25.01
CA ALA A 7 -6.43 -2.40 25.96
C ALA A 7 -5.67 -1.09 25.70
N LEU A 8 -4.35 -1.16 25.46
CA LEU A 8 -3.53 0.01 25.16
C LEU A 8 -3.90 0.65 23.81
N LEU A 9 -4.27 -0.17 22.82
CA LEU A 9 -4.78 0.32 21.52
C LEU A 9 -6.08 1.10 21.71
N LEU A 10 -7.03 0.54 22.47
CA LEU A 10 -8.32 1.18 22.74
C LEU A 10 -8.17 2.48 23.56
N LEU A 11 -7.11 2.60 24.37
CA LEU A 11 -6.75 3.82 25.08
C LEU A 11 -6.09 4.88 24.17
N GLY A 12 -5.84 4.57 22.89
CA GLY A 12 -5.29 5.51 21.91
C GLY A 12 -3.77 5.69 21.97
N PHE A 13 -3.05 4.76 22.59
CA PHE A 13 -1.58 4.80 22.56
C PHE A 13 -1.04 4.55 21.14
N PRO A 14 0.07 5.24 20.73
CA PRO A 14 0.74 4.94 19.47
C PRO A 14 1.14 3.46 19.37
N MET A 15 0.97 2.86 18.19
CA MET A 15 1.10 1.41 17.96
C MET A 15 2.38 0.76 18.52
N MET A 16 3.48 1.51 18.54
CA MET A 16 4.75 1.04 19.09
C MET A 16 4.62 0.64 20.58
N ILE A 17 3.85 1.39 21.37
CA ILE A 17 3.71 1.15 22.83
C ILE A 17 2.94 -0.13 23.13
N PRO A 18 1.73 -0.37 22.57
CA PRO A 18 1.03 -1.64 22.72
C PRO A 18 1.86 -2.85 22.32
N LEU A 19 2.55 -2.75 21.19
CA LEU A 19 3.31 -3.87 20.62
C LEU A 19 4.54 -4.21 21.47
N ILE A 20 5.35 -3.21 21.87
CA ILE A 20 6.51 -3.47 22.73
C ILE A 20 6.10 -3.94 24.12
N THR A 21 5.03 -3.37 24.70
CA THR A 21 4.54 -3.77 26.00
C THR A 21 4.06 -5.22 25.99
N ALA A 22 3.31 -5.61 24.96
CA ALA A 22 2.86 -7.00 24.79
C ALA A 22 4.05 -7.96 24.61
N ALA A 23 5.06 -7.57 23.84
CA ALA A 23 6.27 -8.34 23.65
C ALA A 23 7.06 -8.53 24.97
N VAL A 24 7.27 -7.44 25.71
CA VAL A 24 7.98 -7.51 27.00
C VAL A 24 7.23 -8.35 28.03
N ILE A 25 5.90 -8.21 28.12
CA ILE A 25 5.07 -9.04 29.01
C ILE A 25 5.18 -10.53 28.59
N GLY A 26 5.07 -10.81 27.29
CA GLY A 26 5.23 -12.17 26.76
C GLY A 26 6.60 -12.76 27.10
N PHE A 27 7.65 -12.00 26.90
CA PHE A 27 9.01 -12.38 27.25
C PHE A 27 9.15 -12.69 28.76
N PHE A 28 8.65 -11.80 29.63
CA PHE A 28 8.70 -11.99 31.08
C PHE A 28 7.95 -13.25 31.53
N MET A 29 6.78 -13.50 30.94
CA MET A 29 5.99 -14.71 31.25
C MET A 29 6.70 -16.01 30.84
N MET A 30 7.49 -15.98 29.78
CA MET A 30 8.17 -17.17 29.24
C MET A 30 9.50 -17.47 29.95
N PHE A 31 10.28 -16.44 30.22
CA PHE A 31 11.64 -16.60 30.73
C PHE A 31 11.76 -16.30 32.25
N ASN A 32 10.63 -16.07 32.95
CA ASN A 32 10.59 -15.82 34.37
C ASN A 32 11.55 -14.71 34.87
N GLY A 33 11.79 -13.70 34.02
CA GLY A 33 12.66 -12.57 34.35
C GLY A 33 13.39 -11.94 33.18
N PHE A 34 14.30 -11.02 33.47
CA PHE A 34 15.04 -10.26 32.45
C PHE A 34 16.40 -10.88 32.06
N GLY A 35 16.74 -12.08 32.56
CA GLY A 35 18.07 -12.69 32.37
C GLY A 35 18.47 -12.96 30.91
N GLN A 36 17.51 -13.00 29.99
CA GLN A 36 17.74 -13.18 28.55
C GLN A 36 17.24 -11.99 27.71
N MET A 37 17.06 -10.82 28.30
CA MET A 37 16.60 -9.63 27.60
C MET A 37 17.51 -9.24 26.43
N GLU A 38 18.79 -9.56 26.52
CA GLU A 38 19.74 -9.36 25.44
C GLU A 38 19.32 -10.10 24.16
N THR A 39 18.87 -11.34 24.28
CA THR A 39 18.37 -12.12 23.13
C THR A 39 17.15 -11.47 22.50
N PHE A 40 16.22 -10.95 23.29
CA PHE A 40 15.07 -10.20 22.78
C PHE A 40 15.49 -8.95 22.00
N ILE A 41 16.43 -8.16 22.55
CA ILE A 41 16.96 -6.99 21.88
C ILE A 41 17.69 -7.37 20.59
N GLN A 42 18.47 -8.46 20.60
CA GLN A 42 19.13 -9.00 19.41
C GLN A 42 18.11 -9.36 18.33
N GLN A 43 16.99 -9.97 18.67
CA GLN A 43 15.92 -10.28 17.72
C GLN A 43 15.27 -9.02 17.15
N MET A 44 15.02 -8.00 17.98
CA MET A 44 14.54 -6.69 17.50
C MET A 44 15.52 -6.08 16.50
N LEU A 45 16.82 -6.10 16.80
CA LEU A 45 17.86 -5.58 15.90
C LEU A 45 18.01 -6.43 14.62
N ALA A 46 17.85 -7.75 14.72
CA ALA A 46 17.87 -8.63 13.56
C ALA A 46 16.77 -8.30 12.55
N GLY A 47 15.59 -7.91 13.02
CA GLY A 47 14.47 -7.53 12.17
C GLY A 47 14.73 -6.31 11.27
N ILE A 48 15.62 -5.40 11.68
CA ILE A 48 15.95 -4.18 10.90
C ILE A 48 17.25 -4.28 10.10
N ARG A 49 17.96 -5.42 10.16
CA ARG A 49 19.21 -5.64 9.43
C ARG A 49 19.07 -5.97 7.94
N PRO A 50 17.96 -6.58 7.44
CA PRO A 50 17.86 -6.92 6.03
C PRO A 50 18.12 -5.71 5.13
N ALA A 51 19.06 -5.86 4.18
CA ALA A 51 19.44 -4.78 3.26
C ALA A 51 18.26 -4.29 2.42
N SER A 52 17.30 -5.17 2.13
CA SER A 52 16.08 -4.84 1.39
C SER A 52 15.22 -3.76 2.07
N LEU A 53 15.29 -3.63 3.40
CA LEU A 53 14.57 -2.59 4.13
C LEU A 53 15.08 -1.17 3.82
N ILE A 54 16.32 -1.02 3.35
CA ILE A 54 16.87 0.26 2.93
C ILE A 54 16.09 0.85 1.74
N ALA A 55 15.44 0.01 0.94
CA ALA A 55 14.57 0.46 -0.13
C ALA A 55 13.39 1.31 0.38
N VAL A 56 12.86 1.01 1.58
CA VAL A 56 11.70 1.71 2.15
C VAL A 56 11.97 3.21 2.34
N PRO A 57 12.98 3.65 3.10
CA PRO A 57 13.27 5.08 3.24
C PRO A 57 13.61 5.77 1.92
N MET A 58 14.26 5.06 0.99
CA MET A 58 14.59 5.61 -0.32
C MET A 58 13.34 5.84 -1.17
N PHE A 59 12.42 4.89 -1.24
CA PHE A 59 11.15 5.09 -1.96
C PHE A 59 10.29 6.17 -1.30
N ILE A 60 10.23 6.24 0.04
CA ILE A 60 9.52 7.32 0.75
C ILE A 60 10.13 8.68 0.39
N LEU A 61 11.46 8.79 0.37
CA LEU A 61 12.17 10.03 0.02
C LEU A 61 11.86 10.45 -1.43
N ALA A 62 11.98 9.52 -2.37
CA ALA A 62 11.69 9.78 -3.77
C ALA A 62 10.24 10.21 -3.98
N ALA A 63 9.29 9.52 -3.33
CA ALA A 63 7.87 9.86 -3.38
C ALA A 63 7.58 11.25 -2.77
N ASP A 64 8.18 11.61 -1.63
CA ASP A 64 7.98 12.92 -0.99
C ASP A 64 8.53 14.06 -1.88
N ILE A 65 9.69 13.86 -2.54
CA ILE A 65 10.24 14.80 -3.52
C ILE A 65 9.24 15.00 -4.69
N MET A 66 8.75 13.92 -5.30
CA MET A 66 7.86 13.98 -6.46
C MET A 66 6.46 14.51 -6.12
N THR A 67 5.97 14.25 -4.91
CA THR A 67 4.67 14.75 -4.42
C THR A 67 4.68 16.26 -4.23
N ARG A 68 5.77 16.79 -3.68
CA ARG A 68 5.93 18.24 -3.45
C ARG A 68 6.32 18.99 -4.73
N GLY A 69 6.82 18.29 -5.73
CA GLY A 69 7.19 18.84 -7.03
C GLY A 69 6.02 18.94 -8.00
N GLN A 70 6.34 18.90 -9.28
CA GLN A 70 5.35 19.00 -10.37
C GLN A 70 4.96 17.63 -10.97
N SER A 71 5.65 16.55 -10.61
CA SER A 71 5.49 15.25 -11.24
C SER A 71 4.06 14.70 -11.13
N ALA A 72 3.44 14.78 -9.94
CA ALA A 72 2.07 14.32 -9.73
C ALA A 72 1.07 15.06 -10.65
N ASN A 73 1.17 16.40 -10.72
CA ASN A 73 0.28 17.22 -11.56
C ASN A 73 0.43 16.92 -13.04
N ARG A 74 1.65 16.60 -13.52
CA ARG A 74 1.91 16.25 -14.93
C ARG A 74 1.32 14.89 -15.29
N LEU A 75 1.43 13.90 -14.41
CA LEU A 75 0.78 12.60 -14.58
C LEU A 75 -0.74 12.72 -14.63
N ILE A 76 -1.33 13.48 -13.72
CA ILE A 76 -2.77 13.76 -13.69
C ILE A 76 -3.21 14.47 -14.99
N ALA A 77 -2.49 15.48 -15.45
CA ALA A 77 -2.81 16.21 -16.67
C ALA A 77 -2.77 15.31 -17.91
N MET A 78 -1.79 14.40 -18.00
CA MET A 78 -1.72 13.42 -19.08
C MET A 78 -2.95 12.51 -19.09
N VAL A 79 -3.30 11.88 -17.97
CA VAL A 79 -4.46 10.99 -17.87
C VAL A 79 -5.75 11.73 -18.23
N MET A 80 -5.94 12.93 -17.68
CA MET A 80 -7.10 13.78 -17.96
C MET A 80 -7.24 14.12 -19.44
N SER A 81 -6.14 14.39 -20.14
CA SER A 81 -6.17 14.76 -21.56
C SER A 81 -6.68 13.64 -22.47
N PHE A 82 -6.49 12.37 -22.08
CA PHE A 82 -6.93 11.20 -22.86
C PHE A 82 -8.32 10.72 -22.48
N ILE A 83 -8.65 10.71 -21.19
CA ILE A 83 -9.83 10.03 -20.65
C ILE A 83 -10.91 11.03 -20.20
N GLY A 84 -10.55 12.25 -19.83
CA GLY A 84 -11.46 13.22 -19.21
C GLY A 84 -12.74 13.52 -19.98
N HIS A 85 -12.73 13.40 -21.31
CA HIS A 85 -13.84 13.70 -22.20
C HIS A 85 -14.90 12.59 -22.36
N ILE A 86 -14.65 11.39 -21.87
CA ILE A 86 -15.63 10.28 -21.91
C ILE A 86 -16.63 10.42 -20.75
N LYS A 87 -17.79 9.76 -20.84
CA LYS A 87 -18.74 9.71 -19.71
C LYS A 87 -18.05 9.05 -18.49
N GLY A 88 -18.09 9.75 -17.36
CA GLY A 88 -17.34 9.31 -16.17
C GLY A 88 -15.84 9.53 -16.24
N GLY A 89 -15.33 10.16 -17.32
CA GLY A 89 -13.90 10.28 -17.61
C GLY A 89 -13.11 10.98 -16.51
N LEU A 90 -13.69 11.97 -15.82
CA LEU A 90 -13.03 12.64 -14.69
C LEU A 90 -12.83 11.67 -13.50
N ALA A 91 -13.84 10.84 -13.19
CA ALA A 91 -13.72 9.84 -12.13
C ALA A 91 -12.75 8.71 -12.52
N VAL A 92 -12.82 8.21 -13.76
CA VAL A 92 -11.87 7.22 -14.28
C VAL A 92 -10.45 7.79 -14.27
N SER A 93 -10.28 9.06 -14.68
CA SER A 93 -8.98 9.75 -14.62
C SER A 93 -8.46 9.86 -13.19
N THR A 94 -9.35 10.04 -12.21
CA THR A 94 -8.95 10.05 -10.80
C THR A 94 -8.41 8.69 -10.37
N ALA A 95 -9.11 7.59 -10.67
CA ALA A 95 -8.63 6.24 -10.37
C ALA A 95 -7.30 5.92 -11.09
N ALA A 96 -7.21 6.22 -12.38
CA ALA A 96 -5.98 6.01 -13.15
C ALA A 96 -4.81 6.89 -12.64
N SER A 97 -5.09 8.10 -12.18
CA SER A 97 -4.08 8.96 -11.56
C SER A 97 -3.61 8.41 -10.22
N CYS A 98 -4.50 7.83 -9.40
CA CYS A 98 -4.12 7.11 -8.19
C CYS A 98 -3.22 5.92 -8.50
N THR A 99 -3.53 5.14 -9.53
CA THR A 99 -2.71 4.02 -9.98
C THR A 99 -1.32 4.46 -10.43
N LEU A 100 -1.23 5.47 -11.30
CA LEU A 100 0.06 5.99 -11.79
C LEU A 100 0.87 6.66 -10.71
N PHE A 101 0.23 7.40 -9.80
CA PHE A 101 0.93 8.00 -8.68
C PHE A 101 1.32 6.94 -7.64
N GLY A 102 0.52 5.89 -7.49
CA GLY A 102 0.88 4.71 -6.71
C GLY A 102 2.19 4.07 -7.17
N ALA A 103 2.39 3.99 -8.49
CA ALA A 103 3.64 3.52 -9.10
C ALA A 103 4.87 4.43 -8.81
N VAL A 104 4.67 5.53 -8.13
CA VAL A 104 5.72 6.44 -7.68
C VAL A 104 5.86 6.41 -6.17
N SER A 105 4.74 6.43 -5.44
CA SER A 105 4.72 6.62 -3.98
C SER A 105 4.75 5.32 -3.18
N GLY A 106 4.15 4.26 -3.69
CA GLY A 106 3.98 3.00 -2.96
C GLY A 106 3.20 3.10 -1.65
N SER A 107 2.45 4.20 -1.46
CA SER A 107 1.70 4.51 -0.24
C SER A 107 0.30 5.00 -0.57
N THR A 108 -0.71 4.39 0.05
CA THR A 108 -2.12 4.79 -0.11
C THR A 108 -2.35 6.21 0.40
N GLN A 109 -1.85 6.52 1.60
CA GLN A 109 -2.00 7.84 2.24
C GLN A 109 -1.35 8.95 1.41
N ALA A 110 -0.13 8.75 0.89
CA ALA A 110 0.52 9.71 0.01
C ALA A 110 -0.28 9.94 -1.27
N THR A 111 -0.88 8.88 -1.82
CA THR A 111 -1.72 8.94 -3.02
C THR A 111 -3.02 9.70 -2.75
N VAL A 112 -3.69 9.48 -1.61
CA VAL A 112 -4.88 10.27 -1.20
C VAL A 112 -4.57 11.76 -1.19
N VAL A 113 -3.42 12.15 -0.66
CA VAL A 113 -3.01 13.56 -0.57
C VAL A 113 -2.69 14.14 -1.95
N ALA A 114 -1.81 13.48 -2.70
CA ALA A 114 -1.25 13.99 -3.94
C ALA A 114 -2.27 14.07 -5.07
N VAL A 115 -3.15 13.07 -5.17
CA VAL A 115 -4.16 12.99 -6.23
C VAL A 115 -5.46 13.64 -5.79
N GLY A 116 -5.86 13.42 -4.54
CA GLY A 116 -7.13 13.94 -4.02
C GLY A 116 -7.16 15.46 -3.91
N SER A 117 -6.06 16.10 -3.50
CA SER A 117 -6.02 17.56 -3.35
C SER A 117 -6.33 18.32 -4.64
N PRO A 118 -5.73 18.02 -5.80
CA PRO A 118 -6.04 18.70 -7.06
C PRO A 118 -7.33 18.22 -7.74
N LEU A 119 -7.74 16.97 -7.58
CA LEU A 119 -8.87 16.40 -8.32
C LEU A 119 -10.22 16.55 -7.62
N ARG A 120 -10.28 16.50 -6.28
CA ARG A 120 -11.53 16.68 -5.55
C ARG A 120 -12.26 17.97 -5.92
N PRO A 121 -11.63 19.18 -5.95
CA PRO A 121 -12.31 20.41 -6.35
C PRO A 121 -12.85 20.36 -7.79
N LYS A 122 -12.12 19.69 -8.71
CA LYS A 122 -12.56 19.51 -10.10
C LYS A 122 -13.79 18.61 -10.18
N MET A 123 -13.79 17.49 -9.46
CA MET A 123 -14.93 16.56 -9.44
C MET A 123 -16.19 17.21 -8.86
N LEU A 124 -16.06 17.98 -7.77
CA LEU A 124 -17.19 18.72 -7.20
C LEU A 124 -17.76 19.75 -8.19
N LYS A 125 -16.90 20.50 -8.89
CA LYS A 125 -17.32 21.44 -9.92
C LYS A 125 -18.01 20.76 -11.10
N ALA A 126 -17.61 19.54 -11.44
CA ALA A 126 -18.23 18.74 -12.48
C ALA A 126 -19.56 18.09 -12.06
N GLY A 127 -20.00 18.27 -10.81
CA GLY A 127 -21.29 17.77 -10.32
C GLY A 127 -21.25 16.40 -9.64
N TYR A 128 -20.08 15.84 -9.36
CA TYR A 128 -19.98 14.64 -8.53
C TYR A 128 -20.30 14.96 -7.07
N SER A 129 -20.96 14.06 -6.37
CA SER A 129 -21.17 14.21 -4.92
C SER A 129 -19.86 14.12 -4.15
N ASP A 130 -19.77 14.86 -3.05
CA ASP A 130 -18.54 14.87 -2.23
C ASP A 130 -18.23 13.49 -1.66
N SER A 131 -19.25 12.76 -1.17
CA SER A 131 -19.08 11.42 -0.64
C SER A 131 -18.58 10.40 -1.68
N PHE A 132 -19.08 10.46 -2.93
CA PHE A 132 -18.54 9.61 -4.01
C PHE A 132 -17.10 9.98 -4.33
N THR A 133 -16.79 11.29 -4.41
CA THR A 133 -15.45 11.77 -4.72
C THR A 133 -14.42 11.35 -3.68
N LEU A 134 -14.76 11.49 -2.40
CA LEU A 134 -13.89 11.07 -1.29
C LEU A 134 -13.69 9.56 -1.29
N ALA A 135 -14.79 8.80 -1.44
CA ALA A 135 -14.73 7.35 -1.50
C ALA A 135 -13.87 6.84 -2.67
N LEU A 136 -14.04 7.44 -3.86
CA LEU A 136 -13.21 7.09 -5.02
C LEU A 136 -11.74 7.37 -4.76
N ILE A 137 -11.38 8.54 -4.23
CA ILE A 137 -9.99 8.91 -3.95
C ILE A 137 -9.38 7.93 -2.95
N ILE A 138 -10.07 7.64 -1.85
CA ILE A 138 -9.59 6.74 -0.80
C ILE A 138 -9.37 5.34 -1.37
N ASN A 139 -10.41 4.72 -1.93
CA ASN A 139 -10.32 3.33 -2.37
C ASN A 139 -9.47 3.14 -3.65
N ALA A 140 -9.43 4.13 -4.55
CA ALA A 140 -8.52 4.06 -5.69
C ALA A 140 -7.05 4.20 -5.28
N SER A 141 -6.77 4.84 -4.14
CA SER A 141 -5.42 4.90 -3.59
C SER A 141 -4.92 3.54 -3.08
N ASP A 142 -5.82 2.60 -2.76
CA ASP A 142 -5.47 1.23 -2.38
C ASP A 142 -4.67 0.50 -3.46
N ILE A 143 -4.88 0.86 -4.74
CA ILE A 143 -4.13 0.32 -5.87
C ILE A 143 -2.63 0.61 -5.72
N ALA A 144 -2.25 1.69 -5.01
CA ALA A 144 -0.85 2.02 -4.76
C ALA A 144 -0.10 0.96 -3.93
N PHE A 145 -0.79 0.14 -3.14
CA PHE A 145 -0.16 -1.00 -2.46
C PHE A 145 0.13 -2.18 -3.39
N LEU A 146 -0.51 -2.24 -4.56
CA LEU A 146 -0.33 -3.33 -5.52
C LEU A 146 0.62 -2.98 -6.67
N ILE A 147 0.68 -1.71 -7.07
CA ILE A 147 1.58 -1.26 -8.14
C ILE A 147 2.96 -0.93 -7.56
N PRO A 148 4.07 -1.46 -8.16
CA PRO A 148 5.43 -1.17 -7.67
C PRO A 148 5.81 0.33 -7.80
N PRO A 149 6.58 0.85 -6.81
CA PRO A 149 7.02 0.20 -5.60
C PRO A 149 5.93 0.12 -4.55
N SER A 150 5.89 -0.92 -3.73
CA SER A 150 4.94 -1.04 -2.63
C SER A 150 5.67 -1.27 -1.31
N ILE A 151 5.46 -0.39 -0.34
CA ILE A 151 6.05 -0.52 1.00
C ILE A 151 5.53 -1.80 1.69
N GLY A 152 4.24 -2.11 1.53
CA GLY A 152 3.64 -3.32 2.09
C GLY A 152 4.28 -4.60 1.55
N MET A 153 4.52 -4.67 0.23
CA MET A 153 5.19 -5.80 -0.40
C MET A 153 6.65 -5.96 0.05
N ILE A 154 7.38 -4.85 0.23
CA ILE A 154 8.75 -4.90 0.75
C ILE A 154 8.77 -5.51 2.15
N ILE A 155 7.89 -5.03 3.03
CA ILE A 155 7.81 -5.51 4.42
C ILE A 155 7.40 -6.99 4.45
N TYR A 156 6.38 -7.37 3.68
CA TYR A 156 5.97 -8.77 3.57
C TYR A 156 7.13 -9.65 3.06
N GLY A 157 7.79 -9.23 1.97
CA GLY A 157 8.92 -9.98 1.40
C GLY A 157 10.07 -10.18 2.37
N VAL A 158 10.38 -9.16 3.18
CA VAL A 158 11.43 -9.24 4.21
C VAL A 158 11.05 -10.23 5.33
N ILE A 159 9.79 -10.25 5.76
CA ILE A 159 9.34 -11.10 6.88
C ILE A 159 9.15 -12.55 6.44
N SER A 160 8.56 -12.76 5.27
CA SER A 160 8.28 -14.10 4.72
C SER A 160 9.46 -14.73 3.99
N GLY A 161 10.52 -13.95 3.70
CA GLY A 161 11.62 -14.40 2.84
C GLY A 161 11.26 -14.49 1.35
N THR A 162 10.10 -13.93 0.95
CA THR A 162 9.63 -13.93 -0.45
C THR A 162 10.36 -12.88 -1.26
N SER A 163 10.64 -13.18 -2.53
CA SER A 163 11.30 -12.24 -3.47
C SER A 163 10.47 -10.96 -3.66
N ILE A 164 11.04 -9.81 -3.30
CA ILE A 164 10.39 -8.51 -3.48
C ILE A 164 10.21 -8.20 -4.98
N GLY A 165 11.15 -8.61 -5.82
CA GLY A 165 11.05 -8.44 -7.27
C GLY A 165 9.84 -9.19 -7.85
N GLU A 166 9.64 -10.45 -7.45
CA GLU A 166 8.47 -11.23 -7.85
C GLU A 166 7.16 -10.63 -7.36
N LEU A 167 7.10 -10.18 -6.10
CA LEU A 167 5.93 -9.49 -5.54
C LEU A 167 5.57 -8.24 -6.35
N PHE A 168 6.56 -7.43 -6.69
CA PHE A 168 6.34 -6.20 -7.45
C PHE A 168 5.71 -6.48 -8.82
N ILE A 169 6.16 -7.52 -9.47
CA ILE A 169 5.65 -7.93 -10.79
C ILE A 169 4.25 -8.53 -10.69
N ALA A 170 4.06 -9.41 -9.72
CA ALA A 170 2.78 -10.06 -9.48
C ALA A 170 1.67 -9.07 -9.09
N GLY A 171 2.01 -7.94 -8.49
CA GLY A 171 1.04 -6.90 -8.10
C GLY A 171 0.43 -6.12 -9.25
N ILE A 172 1.10 -6.06 -10.42
CA ILE A 172 0.64 -5.27 -11.56
C ILE A 172 -0.70 -5.77 -12.11
N GLY A 173 -0.85 -7.08 -12.28
CA GLY A 173 -2.08 -7.69 -12.77
C GLY A 173 -3.30 -7.36 -11.91
N PRO A 174 -3.29 -7.65 -10.60
CA PRO A 174 -4.33 -7.27 -9.66
C PRO A 174 -4.62 -5.77 -9.61
N GLY A 175 -3.58 -4.93 -9.63
CA GLY A 175 -3.76 -3.48 -9.66
C GLY A 175 -4.51 -2.99 -10.89
N LEU A 176 -4.18 -3.53 -12.07
CA LEU A 176 -4.89 -3.22 -13.32
C LEU A 176 -6.32 -3.77 -13.34
N LEU A 177 -6.56 -4.96 -12.77
CA LEU A 177 -7.92 -5.51 -12.61
C LEU A 177 -8.79 -4.56 -11.79
N ILE A 178 -8.29 -4.10 -10.63
CA ILE A 178 -9.04 -3.18 -9.76
C ILE A 178 -9.29 -1.84 -10.46
N LEU A 179 -8.29 -1.29 -11.16
CA LEU A 179 -8.46 -0.08 -11.97
C LEU A 179 -9.56 -0.24 -13.02
N LEU A 180 -9.62 -1.39 -13.70
CA LEU A 180 -10.66 -1.69 -14.67
C LEU A 180 -12.05 -1.74 -14.01
N MET A 181 -12.18 -2.46 -12.88
CA MET A 181 -13.45 -2.60 -12.14
C MET A 181 -13.93 -1.23 -11.62
N PHE A 182 -13.03 -0.42 -11.06
CA PHE A 182 -13.37 0.94 -10.63
C PHE A 182 -13.75 1.84 -11.80
N SER A 183 -13.06 1.72 -12.94
CA SER A 183 -13.40 2.47 -14.15
C SER A 183 -14.81 2.15 -14.65
N MET A 184 -15.19 0.87 -14.66
CA MET A 184 -16.53 0.43 -15.02
C MET A 184 -17.58 1.02 -14.08
N TYR A 185 -17.34 0.97 -12.76
CA TYR A 185 -18.23 1.54 -11.76
C TYR A 185 -18.32 3.07 -11.90
N CYS A 186 -17.24 3.78 -12.13
CA CYS A 186 -17.21 5.24 -12.32
C CYS A 186 -18.02 5.67 -13.56
N VAL A 187 -17.90 4.94 -14.66
CA VAL A 187 -18.70 5.18 -15.89
C VAL A 187 -20.17 4.95 -15.60
N LEU A 188 -20.52 3.82 -14.97
CA LEU A 188 -21.91 3.51 -14.61
C LEU A 188 -22.51 4.58 -13.69
N TYR A 189 -21.78 5.00 -12.66
CA TYR A 189 -22.19 6.07 -11.75
C TYR A 189 -22.49 7.37 -12.51
N ALA A 190 -21.55 7.78 -13.38
CA ALA A 190 -21.69 9.02 -14.14
C ALA A 190 -22.87 8.99 -15.14
N VAL A 191 -23.15 7.83 -15.75
CA VAL A 191 -24.31 7.64 -16.63
C VAL A 191 -25.61 7.75 -15.84
N ILE A 192 -25.72 7.06 -14.70
CA ILE A 192 -26.95 7.06 -13.86
C ILE A 192 -27.19 8.44 -13.27
N LYS A 193 -26.16 9.16 -12.84
CA LYS A 193 -26.27 10.49 -12.23
C LYS A 193 -26.32 11.63 -13.24
N GLY A 194 -26.13 11.36 -14.53
CA GLY A 194 -26.16 12.39 -15.58
C GLY A 194 -25.01 13.39 -15.46
N VAL A 195 -23.85 12.99 -14.95
CA VAL A 195 -22.72 13.90 -14.78
C VAL A 195 -22.21 14.37 -16.15
N PRO A 196 -22.01 15.67 -16.38
CA PRO A 196 -21.52 16.19 -17.65
C PRO A 196 -20.08 15.75 -17.93
N THR A 197 -19.74 15.69 -19.21
CA THR A 197 -18.39 15.36 -19.68
C THR A 197 -17.54 16.60 -19.81
N GLU A 198 -16.25 16.48 -19.60
CA GLU A 198 -15.27 17.54 -19.88
C GLU A 198 -15.11 17.72 -21.42
N PRO A 199 -14.75 18.91 -21.90
CA PRO A 199 -14.44 19.12 -23.30
C PRO A 199 -13.26 18.25 -23.74
N ARG A 200 -13.32 17.78 -24.99
CA ARG A 200 -12.26 16.93 -25.53
C ARG A 200 -10.99 17.76 -25.76
N ALA A 201 -9.88 17.35 -25.12
CA ALA A 201 -8.58 17.94 -25.38
C ALA A 201 -8.15 17.79 -26.84
N THR A 202 -7.57 18.84 -27.41
CA THR A 202 -7.02 18.82 -28.75
C THR A 202 -5.81 17.88 -28.83
N TRP A 203 -5.50 17.41 -30.04
CA TRP A 203 -4.35 16.53 -30.23
C TRP A 203 -3.02 17.18 -29.80
N ARG A 204 -2.93 18.49 -29.99
CA ARG A 204 -1.77 19.27 -29.54
C ARG A 204 -1.64 19.30 -28.01
N GLU A 205 -2.73 19.50 -27.29
CA GLU A 205 -2.75 19.46 -25.84
C GLU A 205 -2.39 18.09 -25.27
N ARG A 206 -2.90 16.99 -25.91
CA ARG A 206 -2.55 15.63 -25.54
C ARG A 206 -1.05 15.36 -25.72
N MET A 207 -0.49 15.76 -26.87
CA MET A 207 0.94 15.56 -27.13
C MET A 207 1.80 16.36 -26.14
N THR A 208 1.40 17.60 -25.83
CA THR A 208 2.08 18.41 -24.81
C THR A 208 2.01 17.75 -23.44
N ALA A 209 0.84 17.22 -23.03
CA ALA A 209 0.68 16.54 -21.78
C ALA A 209 1.54 15.25 -21.70
N VAL A 210 1.61 14.47 -22.80
CA VAL A 210 2.50 13.30 -22.89
C VAL A 210 3.97 13.71 -22.74
N GLN A 211 4.42 14.72 -23.49
CA GLN A 211 5.80 15.20 -23.41
C GLN A 211 6.18 15.66 -22.00
N GLN A 212 5.27 16.31 -21.30
CA GLN A 212 5.48 16.74 -19.92
C GLN A 212 5.47 15.59 -18.91
N ALA A 213 4.72 14.52 -19.19
CA ALA A 213 4.59 13.36 -18.33
C ALA A 213 5.68 12.29 -18.60
N LEU A 214 6.39 12.34 -19.73
CA LEU A 214 7.46 11.40 -20.07
C LEU A 214 8.51 11.29 -18.96
N TRP A 215 8.88 12.42 -18.40
CA TRP A 215 9.87 12.47 -17.32
C TRP A 215 9.35 11.78 -16.04
N PRO A 216 8.19 12.14 -15.45
CA PRO A 216 7.63 11.40 -14.33
C PRO A 216 7.40 9.91 -14.59
N LEU A 217 7.05 9.51 -15.82
CA LEU A 217 6.90 8.10 -16.21
C LEU A 217 8.23 7.33 -16.22
N GLY A 218 9.37 8.01 -16.26
CA GLY A 218 10.68 7.38 -16.08
C GLY A 218 10.83 6.66 -14.74
N PHE A 219 10.08 7.08 -13.72
CA PHE A 219 10.13 6.46 -12.39
C PHE A 219 9.63 5.00 -12.40
N PRO A 220 8.40 4.68 -12.82
CA PRO A 220 7.96 3.30 -13.00
C PRO A 220 8.86 2.50 -13.95
N VAL A 221 9.41 3.13 -14.99
CA VAL A 221 10.32 2.46 -15.93
C VAL A 221 11.63 2.04 -15.23
N ILE A 222 12.21 2.87 -14.38
CA ILE A 222 13.40 2.53 -13.60
C ILE A 222 13.10 1.34 -12.68
N ILE A 223 11.96 1.34 -12.00
CA ILE A 223 11.61 0.28 -11.06
C ILE A 223 11.30 -1.01 -11.80
N VAL A 224 10.27 -1.00 -12.65
CA VAL A 224 9.80 -2.20 -13.33
C VAL A 224 10.85 -2.67 -14.33
N GLY A 225 11.31 -1.80 -15.23
CA GLY A 225 12.30 -2.14 -16.24
C GLY A 225 13.66 -2.51 -15.68
N GLY A 226 14.13 -1.83 -14.64
CA GLY A 226 15.40 -2.10 -13.99
C GLY A 226 15.43 -3.44 -13.22
N ILE A 227 14.35 -3.74 -12.50
CA ILE A 227 14.23 -5.01 -11.75
C ILE A 227 13.99 -6.18 -12.72
N TYR A 228 13.07 -6.03 -13.70
CA TYR A 228 12.81 -7.05 -14.71
C TYR A 228 13.99 -7.35 -15.62
N GLY A 229 14.72 -6.29 -16.01
CA GLY A 229 15.93 -6.45 -16.80
C GLY A 229 17.11 -7.06 -16.05
N GLY A 230 16.94 -7.40 -14.76
CA GLY A 230 18.03 -7.90 -13.91
C GLY A 230 19.16 -6.89 -13.69
N ILE A 231 18.92 -5.60 -14.01
CA ILE A 231 19.91 -4.52 -13.91
C ILE A 231 20.03 -4.06 -12.46
N PHE A 232 18.91 -4.00 -11.75
CA PHE A 232 18.82 -3.49 -10.39
C PHE A 232 18.13 -4.49 -9.45
N SER A 233 18.70 -4.65 -8.27
CA SER A 233 17.96 -5.14 -7.10
C SER A 233 16.92 -4.09 -6.66
N PRO A 234 15.89 -4.46 -5.87
CA PRO A 234 14.90 -3.49 -5.35
C PRO A 234 15.53 -2.30 -4.61
N THR A 235 16.66 -2.53 -3.90
CA THR A 235 17.38 -1.48 -3.16
C THR A 235 18.11 -0.52 -4.11
N GLU A 236 18.75 -1.05 -5.14
CA GLU A 236 19.42 -0.25 -6.16
C GLU A 236 18.44 0.56 -7.00
N ALA A 237 17.29 -0.05 -7.35
CA ALA A 237 16.19 0.66 -8.01
C ALA A 237 15.69 1.83 -7.15
N ALA A 238 15.55 1.63 -5.84
CA ALA A 238 15.15 2.69 -4.92
C ALA A 238 16.17 3.83 -4.87
N ALA A 239 17.47 3.52 -4.83
CA ALA A 239 18.53 4.52 -4.89
C ALA A 239 18.53 5.30 -6.22
N ALA A 240 18.38 4.60 -7.34
CA ALA A 240 18.25 5.22 -8.66
C ALA A 240 17.03 6.14 -8.74
N CYS A 241 15.91 5.75 -8.14
CA CYS A 241 14.69 6.55 -8.06
C CYS A 241 14.88 7.84 -7.24
N VAL A 242 15.63 7.81 -6.14
CA VAL A 242 15.96 9.03 -5.37
C VAL A 242 16.78 10.00 -6.22
N LEU A 243 17.84 9.50 -6.86
CA LEU A 243 18.67 10.32 -7.74
C LEU A 243 17.85 10.90 -8.90
N TYR A 244 16.98 10.10 -9.49
CA TYR A 244 16.11 10.53 -10.56
C TYR A 244 15.11 11.59 -10.11
N ALA A 245 14.46 11.42 -8.94
CA ALA A 245 13.53 12.39 -8.38
C ALA A 245 14.24 13.74 -8.09
N ILE A 246 15.46 13.70 -7.54
CA ILE A 246 16.27 14.91 -7.31
C ILE A 246 16.60 15.60 -8.64
N LEU A 247 17.10 14.86 -9.62
CA LEU A 247 17.41 15.40 -10.95
C LEU A 247 16.18 16.07 -11.58
N LEU A 248 15.03 15.39 -11.50
CA LEU A 248 13.80 15.85 -12.08
C LEU A 248 13.27 17.15 -11.47
N GLU A 249 13.11 17.17 -10.15
CA GLU A 249 12.42 18.27 -9.48
C GLU A 249 13.30 19.48 -9.16
N PHE A 250 14.62 19.24 -8.92
CA PHE A 250 15.55 20.35 -8.63
C PHE A 250 16.27 20.89 -9.87
N VAL A 251 16.61 20.02 -10.85
CA VAL A 251 17.42 20.44 -12.01
C VAL A 251 16.56 20.70 -13.25
N ILE A 252 15.69 19.74 -13.62
CA ILE A 252 14.89 19.81 -14.86
C ILE A 252 13.69 20.72 -14.67
N PHE A 253 12.83 20.43 -13.68
CA PHE A 253 11.61 21.21 -13.44
C PHE A 253 11.83 22.46 -12.61
N ARG A 254 12.88 22.47 -11.81
CA ARG A 254 13.23 23.57 -10.91
C ARG A 254 12.04 23.99 -10.03
N SER A 255 11.21 23.01 -9.65
CA SER A 255 10.01 23.19 -8.85
C SER A 255 10.29 23.30 -7.36
N LEU A 256 11.40 22.71 -6.91
CA LEU A 256 11.84 22.68 -5.51
C LEU A 256 13.12 23.49 -5.33
N LYS A 257 13.25 24.10 -4.15
CA LYS A 257 14.44 24.86 -3.72
C LYS A 257 15.27 24.04 -2.74
N MET A 258 16.54 24.41 -2.56
CA MET A 258 17.43 23.72 -1.61
C MET A 258 16.90 23.70 -0.17
N TYR A 259 16.12 24.71 0.24
CA TYR A 259 15.45 24.74 1.55
C TYR A 259 14.40 23.61 1.69
N ASP A 260 13.74 23.24 0.61
CA ASP A 260 12.72 22.19 0.61
C ASP A 260 13.32 20.81 0.92
N ILE A 261 14.61 20.59 0.57
CA ILE A 261 15.35 19.36 0.89
C ILE A 261 15.33 19.08 2.40
N TYR A 262 15.57 20.10 3.21
CA TYR A 262 15.54 19.93 4.66
C TYR A 262 14.18 19.49 5.16
N THR A 263 13.12 20.11 4.65
CA THR A 263 11.73 19.77 5.04
C THR A 263 11.35 18.35 4.58
N ILE A 264 11.76 17.98 3.36
CA ILE A 264 11.55 16.65 2.79
C ILE A 264 12.32 15.60 3.61
N ALA A 265 13.62 15.82 3.83
CA ALA A 265 14.45 14.91 4.61
C ALA A 265 13.93 14.71 6.04
N LYS A 266 13.46 15.78 6.68
CA LYS A 266 12.83 15.72 8.01
C LYS A 266 11.55 14.88 7.99
N SER A 267 10.65 15.09 7.02
CA SER A 267 9.41 14.32 6.85
C SER A 267 9.72 12.85 6.63
N THR A 268 10.56 12.55 5.65
CA THR A 268 11.00 11.18 5.35
C THR A 268 11.68 10.51 6.54
N GLY A 269 12.56 11.23 7.24
CA GLY A 269 13.26 10.72 8.42
C GLY A 269 12.31 10.33 9.56
N LEU A 270 11.27 11.13 9.81
CA LEU A 270 10.26 10.81 10.81
C LEU A 270 9.46 9.56 10.44
N ILE A 271 9.00 9.45 9.20
CA ILE A 271 8.26 8.26 8.72
C ILE A 271 9.17 7.03 8.78
N THR A 272 10.41 7.14 8.32
CA THR A 272 11.39 6.06 8.36
C THR A 272 11.64 5.59 9.79
N ALA A 273 11.83 6.50 10.73
CA ALA A 273 12.04 6.15 12.13
C ALA A 273 10.86 5.35 12.72
N VAL A 274 9.63 5.78 12.43
CA VAL A 274 8.42 5.06 12.85
C VAL A 274 8.39 3.65 12.26
N VAL A 275 8.61 3.52 10.93
CA VAL A 275 8.60 2.23 10.25
C VAL A 275 9.66 1.29 10.83
N PHE A 276 10.91 1.75 10.99
CA PHE A 276 11.99 0.90 11.49
C PHE A 276 11.80 0.48 12.95
N ILE A 277 11.27 1.37 13.80
CA ILE A 277 10.91 1.01 15.17
C ILE A 277 9.82 -0.07 15.17
N LEU A 278 8.77 0.10 14.35
CA LEU A 278 7.69 -0.88 14.24
C LEU A 278 8.21 -2.23 13.73
N VAL A 279 9.09 -2.23 12.72
CA VAL A 279 9.70 -3.46 12.19
C VAL A 279 10.55 -4.15 13.27
N GLY A 280 11.39 -3.42 13.98
CA GLY A 280 12.21 -4.00 15.03
C GLY A 280 11.39 -4.58 16.17
N VAL A 281 10.43 -3.81 16.70
CA VAL A 281 9.54 -4.27 17.76
C VAL A 281 8.66 -5.43 17.29
N GLY A 282 8.14 -5.34 16.05
CA GLY A 282 7.34 -6.39 15.44
C GLY A 282 8.10 -7.71 15.30
N ASN A 283 9.36 -7.66 14.89
CA ASN A 283 10.19 -8.86 14.81
C ASN A 283 10.45 -9.48 16.19
N GLY A 284 10.71 -8.67 17.21
CA GLY A 284 10.83 -9.14 18.59
C GLY A 284 9.53 -9.79 19.12
N PHE A 285 8.38 -9.17 18.82
CA PHE A 285 7.07 -9.74 19.13
C PHE A 285 6.83 -11.07 18.41
N SER A 286 7.11 -11.12 17.09
CA SER A 286 6.98 -12.33 16.27
C SER A 286 7.83 -13.47 16.79
N TRP A 287 9.06 -13.17 17.22
CA TRP A 287 9.94 -14.17 17.82
C TRP A 287 9.33 -14.77 19.10
N ILE A 288 8.76 -13.94 19.99
CA ILE A 288 8.13 -14.41 21.23
C ILE A 288 6.92 -15.29 20.94
N ILE A 289 6.01 -14.86 20.07
CA ILE A 289 4.81 -15.64 19.76
C ILE A 289 5.15 -16.96 19.07
N SER A 290 6.17 -16.98 18.21
CA SER A 290 6.64 -18.19 17.53
C SER A 290 7.29 -19.14 18.52
N PHE A 291 8.14 -18.65 19.42
CA PHE A 291 8.76 -19.45 20.47
C PHE A 291 7.72 -20.07 21.42
N ALA A 292 6.65 -19.33 21.74
CA ALA A 292 5.52 -19.80 22.53
C ALA A 292 4.57 -20.75 21.78
N GLN A 293 4.84 -21.05 20.51
CA GLN A 293 3.97 -21.84 19.61
C GLN A 293 2.53 -21.35 19.55
N ILE A 294 2.33 -20.05 19.78
CA ILE A 294 1.00 -19.41 19.72
C ILE A 294 0.37 -19.53 18.32
N PRO A 295 1.11 -19.36 17.21
CA PRO A 295 0.57 -19.57 15.86
C PRO A 295 -0.07 -20.95 15.71
N GLN A 296 0.62 -22.00 16.10
CA GLN A 296 0.13 -23.38 15.99
C GLN A 296 -1.15 -23.59 16.82
N ALA A 297 -1.14 -23.13 18.06
CA ALA A 297 -2.31 -23.25 18.94
C ALA A 297 -3.53 -22.48 18.41
N ILE A 298 -3.35 -21.31 17.80
CA ILE A 298 -4.44 -20.54 17.17
C ILE A 298 -4.97 -21.28 15.96
N LEU A 299 -4.09 -21.73 15.05
CA LEU A 299 -4.47 -22.43 13.82
C LEU A 299 -5.21 -23.74 14.10
N GLU A 300 -4.77 -24.49 15.10
CA GLU A 300 -5.45 -25.71 15.57
C GLU A 300 -6.83 -25.41 16.19
N SER A 301 -6.93 -24.37 17.03
CA SER A 301 -8.19 -24.01 17.71
C SER A 301 -9.28 -23.60 16.74
N VAL A 302 -8.92 -23.04 15.59
CA VAL A 302 -9.85 -22.58 14.55
C VAL A 302 -10.05 -23.63 13.46
N GLY A 303 -9.31 -24.75 13.49
CA GLY A 303 -9.40 -25.84 12.49
C GLY A 303 -8.91 -25.43 11.10
N ILE A 304 -8.05 -24.40 11.00
CA ILE A 304 -7.55 -23.88 9.71
C ILE A 304 -6.70 -24.93 9.00
N ASN A 305 -5.98 -25.76 9.75
CA ASN A 305 -5.11 -26.81 9.18
C ASN A 305 -5.90 -27.87 8.37
N GLU A 306 -7.21 -28.02 8.65
CA GLU A 306 -8.09 -28.95 7.95
C GLU A 306 -8.84 -28.31 6.78
N ALA A 307 -8.75 -26.98 6.65
CA ALA A 307 -9.54 -26.18 5.68
C ALA A 307 -9.02 -26.26 4.23
N GLY A 308 -7.87 -26.90 4.03
CA GLY A 308 -7.20 -26.95 2.72
C GLY A 308 -6.67 -25.60 2.23
N PRO A 309 -5.99 -25.55 1.06
CA PRO A 309 -5.32 -24.34 0.58
C PRO A 309 -6.26 -23.13 0.42
N THR A 310 -7.44 -23.33 -0.17
CA THR A 310 -8.43 -22.25 -0.36
C THR A 310 -8.98 -21.73 0.97
N GLY A 311 -9.22 -22.61 1.94
CA GLY A 311 -9.68 -22.21 3.26
C GLY A 311 -8.66 -21.38 4.02
N VAL A 312 -7.37 -21.74 3.91
CA VAL A 312 -6.27 -20.96 4.47
C VAL A 312 -6.18 -19.58 3.82
N LEU A 313 -6.29 -19.48 2.49
CA LEU A 313 -6.31 -18.19 1.79
C LEU A 313 -7.46 -17.30 2.25
N ILE A 314 -8.67 -17.84 2.40
CA ILE A 314 -9.83 -17.08 2.88
C ILE A 314 -9.61 -16.63 4.33
N ALA A 315 -9.07 -17.48 5.19
CA ALA A 315 -8.78 -17.14 6.57
C ALA A 315 -7.73 -16.01 6.67
N ILE A 316 -6.67 -16.08 5.87
CA ILE A 316 -5.67 -15.00 5.73
C ILE A 316 -6.37 -13.72 5.30
N CYS A 317 -7.15 -13.75 4.21
CA CYS A 317 -7.83 -12.57 3.70
C CYS A 317 -8.73 -11.92 4.78
N VAL A 318 -9.53 -12.70 5.48
CA VAL A 318 -10.42 -12.18 6.53
C VAL A 318 -9.62 -11.62 7.71
N ALA A 319 -8.60 -12.33 8.17
CA ALA A 319 -7.80 -11.91 9.32
C ALA A 319 -7.06 -10.58 9.04
N PHE A 320 -6.39 -10.46 7.89
CA PHE A 320 -5.66 -9.25 7.53
C PHE A 320 -6.60 -8.06 7.25
N PHE A 321 -7.72 -8.30 6.57
CA PHE A 321 -8.75 -7.29 6.34
C PHE A 321 -9.30 -6.73 7.65
N VAL A 322 -9.79 -7.63 8.54
CA VAL A 322 -10.38 -7.22 9.82
C VAL A 322 -9.35 -6.52 10.71
N ALA A 323 -8.13 -7.05 10.81
CA ALA A 323 -7.08 -6.43 11.61
C ALA A 323 -6.75 -5.01 11.10
N CYS A 324 -6.68 -4.82 9.77
CA CYS A 324 -6.31 -3.52 9.18
C CYS A 324 -7.43 -2.47 9.25
N MET A 325 -8.66 -2.86 9.55
CA MET A 325 -9.71 -1.90 9.91
C MET A 325 -9.40 -1.13 11.22
N PHE A 326 -8.55 -1.68 12.09
CA PHE A 326 -8.24 -1.12 13.41
C PHE A 326 -6.78 -0.72 13.58
N VAL A 327 -5.90 -1.28 12.77
CA VAL A 327 -4.44 -1.23 12.96
C VAL A 327 -3.77 -0.82 11.64
N ASP A 328 -2.63 -0.16 11.74
CA ASP A 328 -1.84 0.25 10.57
C ASP A 328 -1.39 -0.98 9.72
N PRO A 329 -1.44 -0.89 8.38
CA PRO A 329 -1.04 -1.96 7.47
C PRO A 329 0.32 -2.59 7.77
N ILE A 330 1.32 -1.79 8.08
CA ILE A 330 2.69 -2.26 8.37
C ILE A 330 2.68 -3.19 9.57
N VAL A 331 1.98 -2.80 10.63
CA VAL A 331 1.89 -3.58 11.86
C VAL A 331 1.11 -4.88 11.65
N VAL A 332 0.02 -4.81 10.89
CA VAL A 332 -0.77 -6.01 10.57
C VAL A 332 0.08 -7.03 9.82
N ILE A 333 0.84 -6.60 8.81
CA ILE A 333 1.76 -7.48 8.08
C ILE A 333 2.82 -8.07 9.02
N LEU A 334 3.44 -7.25 9.87
CA LEU A 334 4.47 -7.68 10.81
C LEU A 334 3.98 -8.73 11.82
N VAL A 335 2.76 -8.58 12.30
CA VAL A 335 2.21 -9.44 13.37
C VAL A 335 1.55 -10.69 12.82
N LEU A 336 0.73 -10.56 11.78
CA LEU A 336 -0.07 -11.70 11.29
C LEU A 336 0.71 -12.60 10.32
N THR A 337 1.66 -12.08 9.54
CA THR A 337 2.42 -12.93 8.60
C THR A 337 3.11 -14.11 9.28
N PRO A 338 3.84 -13.95 10.39
CA PRO A 338 4.44 -15.09 11.11
C PRO A 338 3.41 -16.05 11.73
N ILE A 339 2.21 -15.56 12.07
CA ILE A 339 1.15 -16.39 12.63
C ILE A 339 0.62 -17.36 11.57
N PHE A 340 0.48 -16.92 10.34
CA PHE A 340 -0.02 -17.76 9.24
C PHE A 340 1.09 -18.55 8.51
N ALA A 341 2.38 -18.26 8.75
CA ALA A 341 3.49 -18.92 8.07
C ALA A 341 3.41 -20.46 8.12
N PRO A 342 3.14 -21.12 9.29
CA PRO A 342 3.03 -22.58 9.33
C PRO A 342 1.89 -23.13 8.47
N ALA A 343 0.76 -22.44 8.39
CA ALA A 343 -0.37 -22.85 7.55
C ALA A 343 -0.07 -22.66 6.05
N ILE A 344 0.64 -21.61 5.67
CA ILE A 344 1.08 -21.37 4.30
C ILE A 344 2.04 -22.49 3.84
N GLU A 345 3.03 -22.81 4.66
CA GLU A 345 4.01 -23.85 4.39
C GLU A 345 3.36 -25.24 4.29
N SER A 346 2.49 -25.60 5.24
CA SER A 346 1.84 -26.93 5.29
C SER A 346 0.90 -27.17 4.12
N THR A 347 0.31 -26.11 3.54
CA THR A 347 -0.62 -26.21 2.41
C THR A 347 0.05 -26.06 1.05
N GLY A 348 1.35 -25.72 1.00
CA GLY A 348 2.10 -25.52 -0.25
C GLY A 348 1.60 -24.33 -1.07
N LEU A 349 1.00 -23.32 -0.43
CA LEU A 349 0.55 -22.11 -1.10
C LEU A 349 1.73 -21.31 -1.65
N ASP A 350 1.56 -20.76 -2.85
CA ASP A 350 2.56 -19.86 -3.43
C ASP A 350 2.73 -18.60 -2.57
N PRO A 351 3.92 -18.34 -1.99
CA PRO A 351 4.12 -17.22 -1.09
C PRO A 351 3.96 -15.85 -1.76
N VAL A 352 4.15 -15.76 -3.09
CA VAL A 352 3.93 -14.53 -3.85
C VAL A 352 2.43 -14.25 -3.94
N LEU A 353 1.60 -15.24 -4.27
CA LEU A 353 0.14 -15.10 -4.29
C LEU A 353 -0.39 -14.67 -2.92
N VAL A 354 0.09 -15.32 -1.85
CA VAL A 354 -0.27 -14.96 -0.47
C VAL A 354 0.11 -13.52 -0.17
N GLY A 355 1.33 -13.09 -0.55
CA GLY A 355 1.79 -11.71 -0.36
C GLY A 355 0.94 -10.67 -1.08
N ILE A 356 0.52 -10.97 -2.31
CA ILE A 356 -0.40 -10.11 -3.07
C ILE A 356 -1.76 -10.01 -2.38
N LEU A 357 -2.33 -11.12 -1.94
CA LEU A 357 -3.60 -11.13 -1.22
C LEU A 357 -3.50 -10.37 0.10
N ILE A 358 -2.45 -10.61 0.90
CA ILE A 358 -2.20 -9.88 2.14
C ILE A 358 -2.12 -8.37 1.87
N THR A 359 -1.33 -7.97 0.88
CA THR A 359 -1.15 -6.56 0.52
C THR A 359 -2.47 -5.93 0.08
N LEU A 360 -3.29 -6.65 -0.66
CA LEU A 360 -4.64 -6.20 -1.04
C LEU A 360 -5.55 -6.08 0.19
N GLN A 361 -5.54 -7.06 1.10
CA GLN A 361 -6.43 -7.03 2.27
C GLN A 361 -6.09 -5.90 3.25
N VAL A 362 -4.80 -5.62 3.47
CA VAL A 362 -4.42 -4.50 4.33
C VAL A 362 -4.74 -3.15 3.67
N ALA A 363 -4.68 -3.06 2.33
CA ALA A 363 -5.14 -1.89 1.61
C ALA A 363 -6.65 -1.69 1.80
N ILE A 364 -7.47 -2.72 1.55
CA ILE A 364 -8.93 -2.65 1.74
C ILE A 364 -9.26 -2.27 3.18
N GLY A 365 -8.60 -2.87 4.17
CA GLY A 365 -8.81 -2.57 5.58
C GLY A 365 -8.50 -1.11 5.92
N SER A 366 -7.45 -0.52 5.31
CA SER A 366 -7.08 0.88 5.53
C SER A 366 -8.08 1.88 4.97
N ALA A 367 -8.89 1.49 3.99
CA ALA A 367 -9.99 2.28 3.43
C ALA A 367 -11.37 1.97 4.06
N THR A 368 -11.42 1.01 4.99
CA THR A 368 -12.68 0.49 5.55
C THR A 368 -12.96 1.06 6.94
N PRO A 369 -14.21 1.50 7.25
CA PRO A 369 -14.62 1.85 8.59
C PRO A 369 -14.42 0.65 9.57
N PRO A 370 -14.16 0.88 10.88
CA PRO A 370 -14.30 2.17 11.58
C PRO A 370 -13.02 3.02 11.66
N PHE A 371 -11.80 2.42 11.57
CA PHE A 371 -10.56 3.13 11.87
C PHE A 371 -9.53 3.09 10.73
N GLY A 372 -9.98 2.85 9.50
CA GLY A 372 -9.07 2.83 8.35
C GLY A 372 -8.22 4.10 8.24
N CYS A 373 -6.89 3.94 8.16
CA CYS A 373 -5.95 5.07 8.21
C CYS A 373 -6.10 6.03 7.03
N ASP A 374 -6.54 5.55 5.86
CA ASP A 374 -6.80 6.39 4.69
C ASP A 374 -8.04 7.28 4.86
N ILE A 375 -9.04 6.80 5.62
CA ILE A 375 -10.20 7.60 6.01
C ILE A 375 -9.76 8.78 6.87
N PHE A 376 -8.91 8.54 7.88
CA PHE A 376 -8.39 9.61 8.74
C PHE A 376 -7.47 10.57 8.00
N THR A 377 -6.69 10.08 7.04
CA THR A 377 -5.89 10.91 6.14
C THR A 377 -6.80 11.84 5.33
N ALA A 378 -7.87 11.31 4.76
CA ALA A 378 -8.84 12.12 4.02
C ALA A 378 -9.54 13.15 4.91
N ILE A 379 -9.92 12.80 6.14
CA ILE A 379 -10.49 13.74 7.12
C ILE A 379 -9.52 14.86 7.43
N ALA A 380 -8.25 14.54 7.69
CA ALA A 380 -7.23 15.52 8.03
C ALA A 380 -6.97 16.52 6.89
N ILE A 381 -6.90 16.03 5.64
CA ILE A 381 -6.60 16.85 4.46
C ILE A 381 -7.81 17.64 3.98
N PHE A 382 -8.98 16.98 3.86
CA PHE A 382 -10.16 17.58 3.24
C PHE A 382 -11.08 18.27 4.24
N LYS A 383 -10.79 18.16 5.54
CA LYS A 383 -11.57 18.80 6.63
C LYS A 383 -13.06 18.46 6.56
N ARG A 384 -13.39 17.19 6.32
CA ARG A 384 -14.78 16.71 6.24
C ARG A 384 -15.12 15.83 7.45
N PRO A 385 -16.39 15.84 7.89
CA PRO A 385 -16.86 14.95 8.94
C PRO A 385 -16.69 13.48 8.55
N TYR A 386 -16.40 12.63 9.52
CA TYR A 386 -16.20 11.20 9.33
C TYR A 386 -17.32 10.52 8.51
N LEU A 387 -18.60 10.79 8.85
CA LEU A 387 -19.75 10.19 8.15
C LEU A 387 -19.81 10.57 6.67
N ASP A 388 -19.43 11.79 6.30
CA ASP A 388 -19.40 12.23 4.90
C ASP A 388 -18.32 11.48 4.12
N VAL A 389 -17.19 11.18 4.77
CA VAL A 389 -16.07 10.47 4.15
C VAL A 389 -16.41 9.01 3.89
N ILE A 390 -17.05 8.33 4.85
CA ILE A 390 -17.33 6.89 4.73
C ILE A 390 -18.60 6.56 3.94
N LYS A 391 -19.53 7.50 3.79
CA LYS A 391 -20.85 7.25 3.17
C LYS A 391 -20.77 6.67 1.76
N GLY A 392 -19.77 7.02 1.00
CA GLY A 392 -19.59 6.57 -0.39
C GLY A 392 -18.74 5.31 -0.55
N THR A 393 -18.08 4.81 0.51
CA THR A 393 -17.09 3.71 0.42
C THR A 393 -17.66 2.31 0.16
N PRO A 394 -18.89 1.92 0.61
CA PRO A 394 -19.34 0.55 0.51
C PRO A 394 -19.30 -0.08 -0.89
N PRO A 395 -19.69 0.60 -1.99
CA PRO A 395 -19.61 0.01 -3.32
C PRO A 395 -18.16 -0.28 -3.75
N PHE A 396 -17.21 0.58 -3.38
CA PHE A 396 -15.80 0.39 -3.70
C PHE A 396 -15.19 -0.77 -2.91
N ILE A 397 -15.51 -0.89 -1.61
CA ILE A 397 -15.09 -2.01 -0.76
C ILE A 397 -15.63 -3.34 -1.32
N LEU A 398 -16.88 -3.39 -1.77
CA LEU A 398 -17.44 -4.58 -2.40
C LEU A 398 -16.71 -4.97 -3.68
N ILE A 399 -16.31 -3.99 -4.50
CA ILE A 399 -15.51 -4.23 -5.71
C ILE A 399 -14.12 -4.79 -5.33
N LEU A 400 -13.48 -4.26 -4.30
CA LEU A 400 -12.18 -4.75 -3.83
C LEU A 400 -12.28 -6.16 -3.25
N ILE A 401 -13.32 -6.48 -2.49
CA ILE A 401 -13.58 -7.84 -1.99
C ILE A 401 -13.82 -8.80 -3.16
N LEU A 402 -14.58 -8.37 -4.19
CA LEU A 402 -14.76 -9.16 -5.40
C LEU A 402 -13.45 -9.38 -6.15
N ALA A 403 -12.59 -8.37 -6.24
CA ALA A 403 -11.26 -8.52 -6.81
C ALA A 403 -10.41 -9.55 -6.05
N ALA A 404 -10.44 -9.52 -4.71
CA ALA A 404 -9.77 -10.51 -3.88
C ALA A 404 -10.32 -11.94 -4.12
N ALA A 405 -11.64 -12.10 -4.23
CA ALA A 405 -12.26 -13.37 -4.56
C ALA A 405 -11.82 -13.88 -5.94
N LEU A 406 -11.73 -12.99 -6.95
CA LEU A 406 -11.24 -13.34 -8.27
C LEU A 406 -9.77 -13.79 -8.25
N LEU A 407 -8.92 -13.19 -7.42
CA LEU A 407 -7.52 -13.61 -7.27
C LEU A 407 -7.40 -14.99 -6.61
N ILE A 408 -8.28 -15.32 -5.67
CA ILE A 408 -8.33 -16.67 -5.05
C ILE A 408 -8.80 -17.70 -6.07
N MET A 409 -9.82 -17.36 -6.89
CA MET A 409 -10.37 -18.28 -7.90
C MET A 409 -9.46 -18.43 -9.12
N PHE A 410 -8.77 -17.36 -9.49
CA PHE A 410 -7.91 -17.27 -10.67
C PHE A 410 -6.53 -16.72 -10.31
N PRO A 411 -5.67 -17.49 -9.63
CA PRO A 411 -4.33 -17.06 -9.19
C PRO A 411 -3.46 -16.49 -10.32
N GLN A 412 -3.69 -16.95 -11.54
CA GLN A 412 -2.95 -16.50 -12.73
C GLN A 412 -3.09 -14.99 -13.01
N ILE A 413 -4.13 -14.33 -12.50
CA ILE A 413 -4.23 -12.87 -12.61
C ILE A 413 -3.04 -12.18 -11.90
N ALA A 414 -2.56 -12.74 -10.80
CA ALA A 414 -1.38 -12.26 -10.09
C ALA A 414 -0.08 -12.89 -10.62
N LEU A 415 -0.09 -14.21 -10.87
CA LEU A 415 1.13 -14.97 -11.12
C LEU A 415 1.60 -14.94 -12.58
N PHE A 416 0.71 -14.70 -13.54
CA PHE A 416 1.02 -14.76 -14.98
C PHE A 416 2.22 -13.90 -15.40
N LEU A 417 2.25 -12.64 -14.96
CA LEU A 417 3.36 -11.74 -15.30
C LEU A 417 4.66 -12.16 -14.62
N ARG A 418 4.59 -12.67 -13.38
CA ARG A 418 5.75 -13.22 -12.68
C ARG A 418 6.29 -14.44 -13.41
N ASP A 419 5.42 -15.38 -13.76
CA ASP A 419 5.81 -16.63 -14.42
C ASP A 419 6.49 -16.38 -15.77
N ILE A 420 6.05 -15.35 -16.53
CA ILE A 420 6.73 -14.94 -17.77
C ILE A 420 8.08 -14.27 -17.47
N ALA A 421 8.13 -13.42 -16.44
CA ALA A 421 9.31 -12.60 -16.18
C ALA A 421 10.49 -13.38 -15.59
N PHE A 422 10.19 -14.42 -14.82
CA PHE A 422 11.16 -15.28 -14.15
C PHE A 422 11.08 -16.74 -14.65
N ALA A 423 10.51 -16.95 -15.87
CA ALA A 423 10.62 -18.23 -16.55
C ALA A 423 12.09 -18.42 -16.93
N ASP A 424 12.75 -19.43 -16.32
CA ASP A 424 14.10 -19.87 -16.65
C ASP A 424 14.17 -20.47 -18.07
#